data_7cf08deb3f05236fb1fb371dd93cdd3a
#
_entry.id   7cf08deb3f05236fb1fb371dd93cdd3a
#
_cell.length_a   1.000
_cell.length_b   1.000
_cell.length_c   1.000
_cell.angle_alpha   90.00
_cell.angle_beta   90.00
_cell.angle_gamma   90.00
#
_symmetry.space_group_name_H-M   'P 1'
#
loop_
_entity.id
_entity.type
_entity.pdbx_description
1 polymer ?
#
loop_
_entity_poly.entity_id
_entity_poly.type
_entity_poly.pdbx_seq_one_letter_code
_entity_poly.pdbx_strand_id
1 'polypeptide(L)'
;MKYFKQLIIVLAVLLCGTPALAQRESDDVFIPIGKYFSQGDTESLSAWFADNLEVSIFTKTSTCSRAQAIRILKSFFASHAPRSFEITHTASRAKTKYALGTLNAGGELYLVTIFVGQKGDSYVIQQLKIQTAP
;
A
#
# COMPACT_ATOMS: atom_id res chain seq x y z
N MET A 1 -20.86 -42.72 -16.53
CA MET A 1 -21.71 -41.69 -15.94
C MET A 1 -21.14 -41.04 -14.68
N LYS A 2 -20.53 -41.79 -13.81
CA LYS A 2 -19.89 -41.21 -12.61
C LYS A 2 -18.76 -40.22 -12.94
N TYR A 3 -18.02 -40.49 -14.00
CA TYR A 3 -16.86 -39.67 -14.39
C TYR A 3 -17.29 -38.39 -15.06
N PHE A 4 -18.45 -38.34 -15.65
CA PHE A 4 -18.96 -37.18 -16.34
C PHE A 4 -19.32 -36.05 -15.38
N LYS A 5 -19.92 -36.40 -14.25
CA LYS A 5 -20.26 -35.41 -13.21
C LYS A 5 -19.03 -34.79 -12.55
N GLN A 6 -17.98 -35.60 -12.34
CA GLN A 6 -16.74 -35.11 -11.75
C GLN A 6 -16.00 -34.17 -12.67
N LEU A 7 -16.07 -34.41 -13.96
CA LEU A 7 -15.43 -33.56 -14.96
C LEU A 7 -16.06 -32.16 -15.01
N ILE A 8 -17.39 -32.09 -14.89
CA ILE A 8 -18.12 -30.83 -14.88
C ILE A 8 -17.79 -30.01 -13.64
N ILE A 9 -17.66 -30.63 -12.49
CA ILE A 9 -17.34 -29.97 -11.22
C ILE A 9 -15.95 -29.36 -11.26
N VAL A 10 -14.97 -30.09 -11.81
CA VAL A 10 -13.60 -29.60 -11.95
C VAL A 10 -13.54 -28.40 -12.87
N LEU A 11 -14.29 -28.42 -13.95
CA LEU A 11 -14.34 -27.30 -14.90
C LEU A 11 -14.94 -26.04 -14.28
N ALA A 12 -15.97 -26.21 -13.45
CA ALA A 12 -16.59 -25.08 -12.74
C ALA A 12 -15.64 -24.42 -11.73
N VAL A 13 -14.84 -25.21 -11.04
CA VAL A 13 -13.87 -24.69 -10.08
C VAL A 13 -12.77 -23.90 -10.78
N LEU A 14 -12.31 -24.34 -11.93
CA LEU A 14 -11.31 -23.63 -12.72
C LEU A 14 -11.82 -22.28 -13.22
N LEU A 15 -13.09 -22.20 -13.63
CA LEU A 15 -13.69 -20.96 -14.09
C LEU A 15 -13.86 -19.94 -12.97
N CYS A 16 -14.18 -20.39 -11.75
CA CYS A 16 -14.34 -19.49 -10.61
C CYS A 16 -13.02 -18.96 -10.07
N GLY A 17 -11.92 -19.69 -10.27
CA GLY A 17 -10.60 -19.26 -9.78
C GLY A 17 -9.97 -18.12 -10.56
N THR A 18 -10.22 -18.05 -11.85
CA THR A 18 -9.55 -17.11 -12.75
C THR A 18 -9.89 -15.63 -12.48
N PRO A 19 -11.16 -15.23 -12.27
CA PRO A 19 -11.47 -13.82 -11.98
C PRO A 19 -10.90 -13.32 -10.65
N ALA A 20 -10.82 -14.19 -9.64
CA ALA A 20 -10.29 -13.83 -8.34
C ALA A 20 -8.80 -13.51 -8.40
N LEU A 21 -8.03 -14.22 -9.22
CA LEU A 21 -6.60 -13.96 -9.42
C LEU A 21 -6.35 -12.64 -10.14
N ALA A 22 -7.17 -12.29 -11.13
CA ALA A 22 -7.06 -11.05 -11.87
C ALA A 22 -7.31 -9.83 -10.98
N GLN A 23 -8.26 -9.92 -10.04
CA GLN A 23 -8.55 -8.83 -9.11
C GLN A 23 -7.43 -8.61 -8.10
N ARG A 24 -6.73 -9.67 -7.69
CA ARG A 24 -5.61 -9.57 -6.76
C ARG A 24 -4.42 -8.82 -7.35
N GLU A 25 -4.16 -8.98 -8.64
CA GLU A 25 -3.03 -8.34 -9.29
C GLU A 25 -3.12 -6.82 -9.30
N SER A 26 -4.33 -6.24 -9.34
CA SER A 26 -4.51 -4.80 -9.39
C SER A 26 -4.14 -4.09 -8.08
N ASP A 27 -4.25 -4.78 -6.94
CA ASP A 27 -4.00 -4.21 -5.61
C ASP A 27 -2.75 -4.77 -4.94
N ASP A 28 -2.00 -5.63 -5.63
CA ASP A 28 -0.86 -6.36 -5.08
C ASP A 28 0.23 -5.45 -4.50
N VAL A 29 0.46 -4.30 -5.11
CA VAL A 29 1.50 -3.35 -4.69
C VAL A 29 1.25 -2.84 -3.27
N PHE A 30 0.01 -2.72 -2.84
CA PHE A 30 -0.33 -2.17 -1.54
C PHE A 30 -0.30 -3.19 -0.40
N ILE A 31 -0.24 -4.48 -0.71
CA ILE A 31 -0.15 -5.53 0.32
C ILE A 31 1.16 -5.41 1.10
N PRO A 32 2.35 -5.46 0.47
CA PRO A 32 3.60 -5.30 1.23
C PRO A 32 3.75 -3.90 1.82
N ILE A 33 3.35 -2.86 1.11
CA ILE A 33 3.42 -1.48 1.60
C ILE A 33 2.61 -1.33 2.89
N GLY A 34 1.38 -1.83 2.90
CA GLY A 34 0.52 -1.79 4.09
C GLY A 34 1.10 -2.57 5.26
N LYS A 35 1.70 -3.71 4.98
CA LYS A 35 2.35 -4.52 6.00
C LYS A 35 3.50 -3.76 6.67
N TYR A 36 4.33 -3.09 5.90
CA TYR A 36 5.46 -2.34 6.44
C TYR A 36 5.01 -1.11 7.22
N PHE A 37 3.92 -0.48 6.79
CA PHE A 37 3.30 0.60 7.55
C PHE A 37 2.82 0.11 8.91
N SER A 38 2.15 -1.02 8.95
CA SER A 38 1.61 -1.58 10.21
C SER A 38 2.72 -1.92 11.21
N GLN A 39 3.91 -2.21 10.71
CA GLN A 39 5.07 -2.59 11.53
C GLN A 39 5.99 -1.40 11.82
N GLY A 40 5.81 -0.27 11.13
CA GLY A 40 6.74 0.84 11.21
C GLY A 40 8.11 0.50 10.63
N ASP A 41 8.16 -0.44 9.69
CA ASP A 41 9.39 -0.92 9.07
C ASP A 41 9.78 0.01 7.92
N THR A 42 10.45 1.10 8.26
CA THR A 42 10.83 2.12 7.30
C THR A 42 11.87 1.60 6.30
N GLU A 43 12.75 0.70 6.72
CA GLU A 43 13.78 0.14 5.83
C GLU A 43 13.14 -0.64 4.67
N SER A 44 12.20 -1.54 4.99
CA SER A 44 11.50 -2.30 3.96
C SER A 44 10.61 -1.41 3.10
N LEU A 45 9.97 -0.43 3.74
CA LEU A 45 9.11 0.53 3.04
C LEU A 45 9.92 1.38 2.05
N SER A 46 11.16 1.72 2.40
CA SER A 46 12.03 2.55 1.58
C SER A 46 12.38 1.91 0.23
N ALA A 47 12.34 0.59 0.14
CA ALA A 47 12.57 -0.11 -1.12
C ALA A 47 11.50 0.27 -2.18
N TRP A 48 10.35 0.73 -1.73
CA TRP A 48 9.26 1.17 -2.60
C TRP A 48 9.32 2.65 -2.95
N PHE A 49 10.21 3.43 -2.34
CA PHE A 49 10.29 4.87 -2.57
C PHE A 49 10.89 5.19 -3.94
N ALA A 50 10.35 6.22 -4.60
CA ALA A 50 11.03 6.85 -5.72
C ALA A 50 12.33 7.51 -5.23
N ASP A 51 13.23 7.83 -6.15
CA ASP A 51 14.48 8.53 -5.79
C ASP A 51 14.20 9.88 -5.15
N ASN A 52 13.17 10.56 -5.62
CA ASN A 52 12.63 11.78 -5.03
C ASN A 52 11.13 11.60 -4.88
N LEU A 53 10.60 12.00 -3.74
CA LEU A 53 9.18 11.87 -3.45
C LEU A 53 8.71 13.01 -2.56
N GLU A 54 7.40 13.19 -2.53
CA GLU A 54 6.77 14.18 -1.67
C GLU A 54 6.27 13.50 -0.40
N VAL A 55 6.70 13.99 0.76
CA VAL A 55 6.25 13.49 2.06
C VAL A 55 5.57 14.63 2.79
N SER A 56 4.33 14.40 3.19
CA SER A 56 3.54 15.35 3.95
C SER A 56 3.16 14.73 5.28
N ILE A 57 3.62 15.32 6.37
CA ILE A 57 3.27 14.92 7.73
C ILE A 57 2.53 16.08 8.38
N PHE A 58 1.25 15.86 8.65
CA PHE A 58 0.32 16.87 9.16
C PHE A 58 0.28 18.07 8.20
N THR A 59 0.76 19.23 8.60
CA THR A 59 0.75 20.43 7.76
C THR A 59 2.07 20.68 7.05
N LYS A 60 3.09 19.87 7.30
CA LYS A 60 4.43 20.07 6.75
C LYS A 60 4.65 19.16 5.54
N THR A 61 4.82 19.77 4.37
CA THR A 61 5.09 19.08 3.12
C THR A 61 6.52 19.33 2.67
N SER A 62 7.21 18.27 2.27
CA SER A 62 8.59 18.35 1.80
C SER A 62 8.77 17.50 0.56
N THR A 63 9.40 18.03 -0.48
CA THR A 63 9.93 17.23 -1.57
C THR A 63 11.34 16.82 -1.19
N CYS A 64 11.59 15.53 -1.11
CA CYS A 64 12.83 15.05 -0.52
C CYS A 64 13.37 13.83 -1.26
N SER A 65 14.64 13.54 -0.99
CA SER A 65 15.28 12.31 -1.46
C SER A 65 14.77 11.12 -0.66
N ARG A 66 15.06 9.93 -1.16
CA ARG A 66 14.74 8.68 -0.45
C ARG A 66 15.34 8.67 0.96
N ALA A 67 16.59 9.10 1.10
CA ALA A 67 17.27 9.12 2.41
C ALA A 67 16.57 10.07 3.39
N GLN A 68 16.14 11.24 2.92
CA GLN A 68 15.41 12.18 3.75
C GLN A 68 14.04 11.65 4.15
N ALA A 69 13.34 11.00 3.22
CA ALA A 69 12.05 10.40 3.48
C ALA A 69 12.14 9.31 4.56
N ILE A 70 13.18 8.50 4.51
CA ILE A 70 13.45 7.48 5.53
C ILE A 70 13.58 8.13 6.90
N ARG A 71 14.34 9.21 7.00
CA ARG A 71 14.54 9.91 8.29
C ARG A 71 13.27 10.53 8.81
N ILE A 72 12.47 11.12 7.93
CA ILE A 72 11.18 11.73 8.31
C ILE A 72 10.25 10.66 8.87
N LEU A 73 10.13 9.52 8.19
CA LEU A 73 9.26 8.45 8.63
C LEU A 73 9.75 7.76 9.89
N LYS A 74 11.07 7.55 10.03
CA LYS A 74 11.62 6.99 11.26
C LYS A 74 11.30 7.88 12.46
N SER A 75 11.42 9.19 12.29
CA SER A 75 11.08 10.15 13.33
C SER A 75 9.61 10.09 13.69
N PHE A 76 8.74 10.00 12.67
CA PHE A 76 7.30 9.87 12.89
C PHE A 76 6.97 8.61 13.68
N PHE A 77 7.46 7.46 13.25
CA PHE A 77 7.17 6.18 13.91
C PHE A 77 7.80 6.08 15.31
N ALA A 78 8.90 6.78 15.55
CA ALA A 78 9.50 6.84 16.90
C ALA A 78 8.57 7.54 17.89
N SER A 79 7.87 8.59 17.44
CA SER A 79 6.93 9.35 18.27
C SER A 79 5.51 8.76 18.23
N HIS A 80 5.18 8.03 17.19
CA HIS A 80 3.85 7.49 16.93
C HIS A 80 3.98 6.02 16.55
N ALA A 81 4.19 5.18 17.56
CA ALA A 81 4.42 3.74 17.34
C ALA A 81 3.20 3.10 16.68
N PRO A 82 3.34 2.53 15.48
CA PRO A 82 2.21 1.94 14.78
C PRO A 82 1.73 0.67 15.47
N ARG A 83 0.41 0.53 15.54
CA ARG A 83 -0.26 -0.66 16.08
C ARG A 83 -0.96 -1.44 14.98
N SER A 84 -1.58 -0.74 14.05
CA SER A 84 -2.27 -1.36 12.92
C SER A 84 -2.37 -0.37 11.76
N PHE A 85 -2.48 -0.91 10.57
CA PHE A 85 -2.72 -0.12 9.37
C PHE A 85 -3.69 -0.91 8.48
N GLU A 86 -4.76 -0.25 8.07
CA GLU A 86 -5.78 -0.86 7.23
C GLU A 86 -6.04 0.00 6.02
N ILE A 87 -5.90 -0.59 4.83
CA ILE A 87 -6.25 0.09 3.58
C ILE A 87 -7.75 0.03 3.41
N THR A 88 -8.39 1.20 3.29
CA THR A 88 -9.84 1.32 3.21
C THR A 88 -10.33 1.62 1.81
N HIS A 89 -9.46 2.13 0.94
CA HIS A 89 -9.85 2.49 -0.42
C HIS A 89 -8.63 2.46 -1.33
N THR A 90 -8.80 1.94 -2.54
CA THR A 90 -7.79 1.99 -3.58
C THR A 90 -8.40 2.44 -4.89
N ALA A 91 -7.60 3.07 -5.74
CA ALA A 91 -7.99 3.44 -7.09
C ALA A 91 -6.80 3.37 -8.02
N SER A 92 -7.07 3.11 -9.28
CA SER A 92 -6.05 3.04 -10.33
C SER A 92 -6.46 3.94 -11.48
N ARG A 93 -5.49 4.64 -12.05
CA ARG A 93 -5.71 5.52 -13.18
C ARG A 93 -4.46 5.54 -14.06
N ALA A 94 -4.56 4.92 -15.24
CA ALA A 94 -3.43 4.80 -16.16
C ALA A 94 -2.21 4.18 -15.48
N LYS A 95 -1.13 4.93 -15.29
CA LYS A 95 0.13 4.46 -14.70
C LYS A 95 0.27 4.82 -13.23
N THR A 96 -0.80 5.30 -12.61
CA THR A 96 -0.79 5.74 -11.22
C THR A 96 -1.83 4.96 -10.43
N LYS A 97 -1.48 4.58 -9.20
CA LYS A 97 -2.41 3.98 -8.25
C LYS A 97 -2.32 4.73 -6.95
N TYR A 98 -3.44 4.78 -6.21
CA TYR A 98 -3.38 5.33 -4.87
C TYR A 98 -4.18 4.47 -3.89
N ALA A 99 -3.80 4.58 -2.64
CA ALA A 99 -4.50 3.92 -1.54
C ALA A 99 -4.73 4.92 -0.42
N LEU A 100 -5.89 4.82 0.20
CA LEU A 100 -6.20 5.47 1.46
C LEU A 100 -6.23 4.41 2.55
N GLY A 101 -5.62 4.72 3.68
CA GLY A 101 -5.58 3.81 4.80
C GLY A 101 -5.73 4.54 6.12
N THR A 102 -6.08 3.78 7.14
CA THR A 102 -6.17 4.26 8.51
C THR A 102 -5.05 3.64 9.31
N LEU A 103 -4.20 4.49 9.88
CA LEU A 103 -3.09 4.09 10.73
C LEU A 103 -3.47 4.35 12.18
N ASN A 104 -3.41 3.31 13.01
CA ASN A 104 -3.49 3.47 14.46
C ASN A 104 -2.06 3.50 15.00
N ALA A 105 -1.65 4.63 15.51
CA ALA A 105 -0.31 4.81 16.04
C ALA A 105 -0.38 5.57 17.36
N GLY A 106 0.18 4.99 18.40
CA GLY A 106 0.15 5.59 19.73
C GLY A 106 -1.25 5.73 20.32
N GLY A 107 -2.22 4.99 19.80
CA GLY A 107 -3.62 5.07 20.24
C GLY A 107 -4.46 6.11 19.51
N GLU A 108 -3.90 6.81 18.54
CA GLU A 108 -4.62 7.78 17.72
C GLU A 108 -4.72 7.30 16.27
N LEU A 109 -5.75 7.76 15.57
CA LEU A 109 -6.00 7.39 14.19
C LEU A 109 -5.50 8.49 13.26
N TYR A 110 -4.78 8.06 12.21
CA TYR A 110 -4.28 8.94 11.16
C TYR A 110 -4.76 8.45 9.80
N LEU A 111 -5.02 9.38 8.92
CA LEU A 111 -5.35 9.08 7.54
C LEU A 111 -4.06 9.11 6.72
N VAL A 112 -3.79 8.02 6.01
CA VAL A 112 -2.59 7.88 5.18
C VAL A 112 -3.00 7.79 3.73
N THR A 113 -2.41 8.61 2.88
CA THR A 113 -2.59 8.58 1.44
C THR A 113 -1.26 8.19 0.80
N ILE A 114 -1.29 7.17 -0.05
CA ILE A 114 -0.10 6.65 -0.73
C ILE A 114 -0.34 6.71 -2.24
N PHE A 115 0.48 7.47 -2.95
CA PHE A 115 0.49 7.47 -4.41
C PHE A 115 1.69 6.72 -4.93
N VAL A 116 1.45 5.77 -5.83
CA VAL A 116 2.51 5.05 -6.52
C VAL A 116 2.39 5.31 -8.01
N GLY A 117 3.53 5.45 -8.67
CA GLY A 117 3.60 5.60 -10.12
C GLY A 117 4.40 4.46 -10.72
N GLN A 118 4.08 4.11 -11.95
CA GLN A 118 4.79 3.07 -12.68
C GLN A 118 6.17 3.56 -13.09
N LYS A 119 7.18 2.76 -12.80
CA LYS A 119 8.57 2.98 -13.23
C LYS A 119 9.08 1.68 -13.81
N GLY A 120 9.16 1.60 -15.16
CA GLY A 120 9.47 0.34 -15.82
C GLY A 120 8.39 -0.70 -15.54
N ASP A 121 8.79 -1.86 -15.05
CA ASP A 121 7.88 -2.95 -14.72
C ASP A 121 7.38 -2.93 -13.28
N SER A 122 7.76 -1.92 -12.50
CA SER A 122 7.42 -1.84 -11.09
C SER A 122 6.73 -0.52 -10.76
N TYR A 123 6.29 -0.41 -9.51
CA TYR A 123 5.69 0.81 -8.97
C TYR A 123 6.54 1.35 -7.85
N VAL A 124 6.63 2.68 -7.77
CA VAL A 124 7.36 3.35 -6.71
C VAL A 124 6.46 4.39 -6.04
N ILE A 125 6.67 4.61 -4.75
CA ILE A 125 5.91 5.61 -4.00
C ILE A 125 6.43 6.98 -4.37
N GLN A 126 5.56 7.80 -4.93
CA GLN A 126 5.87 9.17 -5.36
C GLN A 126 5.36 10.21 -4.38
N GLN A 127 4.35 9.88 -3.60
CA GLN A 127 3.77 10.78 -2.63
C GLN A 127 3.23 10.00 -1.44
N LEU A 128 3.52 10.50 -0.25
CA LEU A 128 3.07 9.91 0.99
C LEU A 128 2.56 11.03 1.89
N LYS A 129 1.31 10.91 2.33
CA LYS A 129 0.69 11.94 3.15
C LYS A 129 0.07 11.30 4.40
N ILE A 130 0.45 11.81 5.56
CA ILE A 130 -0.09 11.39 6.85
C ILE A 130 -0.74 12.59 7.52
N GLN A 131 -2.02 12.47 7.87
CA GLN A 131 -2.76 13.54 8.51
C GLN A 131 -3.66 12.99 9.58
N THR A 132 -4.05 13.84 10.50
CA THR A 132 -4.96 13.47 11.58
C THR A 132 -6.30 13.07 10.98
N ALA A 133 -6.86 11.94 11.43
CA ALA A 133 -8.18 11.52 11.00
C ALA A 133 -9.25 12.43 11.60
N PRO A 134 -10.30 12.76 10.82
CA PRO A 134 -11.40 13.61 11.33
C PRO A 134 -12.24 12.94 12.40
#